data_a7787d1f6b5fa1d81d63aa886d7a973a
#
_entry.id   a7787d1f6b5fa1d81d63aa886d7a973a
#
_cell.length_a   1.000
_cell.length_b   1.000
_cell.length_c   1.000
_cell.angle_alpha   90.00
_cell.angle_beta   90.00
_cell.angle_gamma   90.00
#
_symmetry.space_group_name_H-M   'P 1'
#
loop_
_entity.id
_entity.type
_entity.pdbx_description
1 polymer ?
#
loop_
_entity_poly.entity_id
_entity_poly.type
_entity_poly.pdbx_seq_one_letter_code
_entity_poly.pdbx_strand_id
1 'polypeptide(L)'
;MNKITFVIPSRNNLEFLQLAYKSIRNLSTKHEVLVLNDASTDGTQEWINNQQDEDLIVHTNPGPDRIGIVGMFDKGIEMARTDIIMAFHSDMVACKDFDINILKHLEKGKGITGTRVEPPLHPD
;
A
#
# COMPACT_ATOMS: atom_id res chain seq x y z
N MET A 1 4.58 -19.07 -2.88
CA MET A 1 5.01 -17.88 -2.11
C MET A 1 3.84 -17.35 -1.29
N ASN A 2 4.08 -16.92 -0.08
CA ASN A 2 3.06 -16.31 0.75
C ASN A 2 2.63 -14.95 0.20
N LYS A 3 1.34 -14.69 0.21
CA LYS A 3 0.81 -13.39 -0.17
C LYS A 3 0.94 -12.39 0.97
N ILE A 4 1.18 -11.14 0.59
CA ILE A 4 1.27 -10.01 1.48
C ILE A 4 0.04 -9.12 1.26
N THR A 5 -0.49 -8.52 2.31
CA THR A 5 -1.41 -7.40 2.19
C THR A 5 -0.62 -6.11 2.33
N PHE A 6 -0.56 -5.34 1.24
CA PHE A 6 0.02 -4.00 1.25
C PHE A 6 -1.05 -3.02 1.71
N VAL A 7 -0.88 -2.48 2.89
CA VAL A 7 -1.82 -1.53 3.50
C VAL A 7 -1.36 -0.12 3.16
N ILE A 8 -2.15 0.60 2.38
CA ILE A 8 -1.77 1.90 1.81
C ILE A 8 -2.80 2.97 2.20
N PRO A 9 -2.57 3.71 3.28
CA PRO A 9 -3.35 4.91 3.55
C PRO A 9 -3.05 5.98 2.50
N SER A 10 -4.08 6.65 2.01
CA SER A 10 -3.92 7.69 0.99
C SER A 10 -4.92 8.82 1.22
N ARG A 11 -4.45 10.05 1.06
CA ARG A 11 -5.28 11.23 1.07
C ARG A 11 -4.76 12.25 0.05
N ASN A 12 -5.58 12.56 -0.95
CA ASN A 12 -5.26 13.56 -1.98
C ASN A 12 -3.86 13.35 -2.61
N ASN A 13 -3.56 12.10 -2.94
CA ASN A 13 -2.25 11.69 -3.42
C ASN A 13 -2.38 10.70 -4.59
N LEU A 14 -3.35 10.94 -5.47
CA LEU A 14 -3.75 10.00 -6.51
C LEU A 14 -2.61 9.58 -7.43
N GLU A 15 -1.83 10.52 -7.93
CA GLU A 15 -0.74 10.18 -8.86
C GLU A 15 0.28 9.24 -8.24
N PHE A 16 0.66 9.49 -6.99
CA PHE A 16 1.59 8.62 -6.27
C PHE A 16 0.95 7.28 -5.92
N LEU A 17 -0.31 7.29 -5.53
CA LEU A 17 -1.05 6.04 -5.23
C LEU A 17 -1.10 5.13 -6.47
N GLN A 18 -1.34 5.70 -7.64
CA GLN A 18 -1.35 4.94 -8.89
C GLN A 18 0.01 4.31 -9.18
N LEU A 19 1.10 5.03 -8.94
CA LEU A 19 2.46 4.52 -9.11
C LEU A 19 2.76 3.42 -8.09
N ALA A 20 2.40 3.62 -6.83
CA ALA A 20 2.57 2.62 -5.78
C ALA A 20 1.82 1.32 -6.14
N TYR A 21 0.55 1.44 -6.49
CA TYR A 21 -0.29 0.32 -6.90
C TYR A 21 0.32 -0.44 -8.09
N LYS A 22 0.71 0.29 -9.12
CA LYS A 22 1.30 -0.30 -10.32
C LYS A 22 2.59 -1.04 -10.01
N SER A 23 3.44 -0.48 -9.14
CA SER A 23 4.69 -1.11 -8.76
C SER A 23 4.46 -2.45 -8.03
N ILE A 24 3.44 -2.51 -7.18
CA ILE A 24 3.07 -3.76 -6.49
C ILE A 24 2.52 -4.77 -7.49
N ARG A 25 1.71 -4.34 -8.45
CA ARG A 25 1.17 -5.22 -9.49
C ARG A 25 2.23 -5.73 -10.47
N ASN A 26 3.35 -5.06 -10.57
CA ASN A 26 4.48 -5.52 -11.38
C ASN A 26 5.34 -6.59 -10.68
N LEU A 27 5.10 -6.87 -9.41
CA LEU A 27 5.74 -7.99 -8.73
C LEU A 27 5.25 -9.32 -9.31
N SER A 28 6.07 -10.36 -9.21
CA SER A 28 5.73 -11.66 -9.82
C SER A 28 4.56 -12.37 -9.13
N THR A 29 4.32 -12.07 -7.87
CA THR A 29 3.17 -12.61 -7.11
C THR A 29 2.08 -11.55 -7.04
N LYS A 30 0.83 -11.95 -7.27
CA LYS A 30 -0.30 -11.03 -7.14
C LYS A 30 -0.72 -10.93 -5.67
N HIS A 31 -0.18 -9.94 -4.99
CA HIS A 31 -0.49 -9.66 -3.59
C HIS A 31 -1.81 -8.93 -3.41
N GLU A 32 -2.33 -8.93 -2.20
CA GLU A 32 -3.46 -8.10 -1.83
C GLU A 32 -3.01 -6.65 -1.63
N VAL A 33 -3.74 -5.71 -2.22
CA VAL A 33 -3.55 -4.28 -1.99
C VAL A 33 -4.79 -3.75 -1.28
N LEU A 34 -4.60 -3.14 -0.13
CA LEU A 34 -5.67 -2.56 0.66
C LEU A 34 -5.46 -1.05 0.74
N VAL A 35 -6.26 -0.29 0.02
CA VAL A 35 -6.21 1.16 0.02
C VAL A 35 -7.19 1.72 1.05
N LEU A 36 -6.70 2.54 1.94
CA LEU A 36 -7.50 3.26 2.91
C LEU A 36 -7.60 4.71 2.42
N ASN A 37 -8.71 5.04 1.79
CA ASN A 37 -8.96 6.38 1.24
C ASN A 37 -9.50 7.29 2.34
N ASP A 38 -8.66 8.20 2.82
CA ASP A 38 -8.95 9.06 3.97
C ASP A 38 -9.48 10.42 3.53
N ALA A 39 -10.74 10.47 3.13
CA ALA A 39 -11.44 11.69 2.76
C ALA A 39 -10.78 12.46 1.61
N SER A 40 -10.32 11.75 0.57
CA SER A 40 -9.74 12.36 -0.62
C SER A 40 -10.79 13.09 -1.46
N THR A 41 -10.36 14.20 -2.09
CA THR A 41 -11.20 15.02 -2.97
C THR A 41 -10.61 15.17 -4.38
N ASP A 42 -9.57 14.40 -4.71
CA ASP A 42 -8.78 14.54 -5.94
C ASP A 42 -9.09 13.50 -7.03
N GLY A 43 -10.22 12.79 -6.91
CA GLY A 43 -10.56 11.73 -7.86
C GLY A 43 -10.04 10.36 -7.47
N THR A 44 -9.44 10.20 -6.29
CA THR A 44 -8.96 8.90 -5.80
C THR A 44 -10.08 7.86 -5.77
N GLN A 45 -11.24 8.21 -5.23
CA GLN A 45 -12.35 7.27 -5.13
C GLN A 45 -12.84 6.80 -6.50
N GLU A 46 -12.92 7.70 -7.46
CA GLU A 46 -13.33 7.36 -8.83
C GLU A 46 -12.35 6.41 -9.48
N TRP A 47 -11.05 6.67 -9.32
CA TRP A 47 -10.01 5.79 -9.84
C TRP A 47 -10.11 4.40 -9.24
N ILE A 48 -10.27 4.31 -7.91
CA ILE A 48 -10.39 3.01 -7.22
C ILE A 48 -11.61 2.26 -7.74
N ASN A 49 -12.76 2.93 -7.87
CA ASN A 49 -14.00 2.31 -8.31
C ASN A 49 -13.91 1.75 -9.74
N ASN A 50 -13.02 2.29 -10.56
CA ASN A 50 -12.82 1.84 -11.93
C ASN A 50 -11.85 0.68 -12.08
N GLN A 51 -11.19 0.26 -11.00
CA GLN A 51 -10.28 -0.88 -11.05
C GLN A 51 -11.07 -2.19 -11.00
N GLN A 52 -10.77 -3.10 -11.92
CA GLN A 52 -11.33 -4.45 -11.94
C GLN A 52 -10.28 -5.42 -11.41
N ASP A 53 -10.10 -5.43 -10.10
CA ASP A 53 -9.05 -6.18 -9.43
C ASP A 53 -9.60 -6.78 -8.13
N GLU A 54 -9.77 -8.11 -8.11
CA GLU A 54 -10.30 -8.84 -6.94
C GLU A 54 -9.39 -8.74 -5.72
N ASP A 55 -8.10 -8.49 -5.94
CA ASP A 55 -7.10 -8.35 -4.88
C ASP A 55 -6.86 -6.89 -4.50
N LEU A 56 -7.70 -5.98 -4.96
CA LEU A 56 -7.73 -4.59 -4.51
C LEU A 56 -8.92 -4.39 -3.58
N ILE A 57 -8.62 -4.18 -2.30
CA ILE A 57 -9.62 -3.94 -1.26
C ILE A 57 -9.59 -2.46 -0.92
N VAL A 58 -10.73 -1.89 -0.61
CA VAL A 58 -10.84 -0.46 -0.31
C VAL A 58 -11.65 -0.23 0.94
N HIS A 59 -11.16 0.63 1.79
CA HIS A 59 -11.93 1.22 2.86
C HIS A 59 -11.92 2.74 2.68
N THR A 60 -13.08 3.36 2.70
CA THR A 60 -13.22 4.79 2.47
C THR A 60 -13.76 5.49 3.71
N ASN A 61 -13.02 6.47 4.19
CA ASN A 61 -13.56 7.48 5.08
C ASN A 61 -14.13 8.61 4.21
N PRO A 62 -15.46 8.82 4.22
CA PRO A 62 -16.05 9.83 3.35
C PRO A 62 -15.73 11.27 3.75
N GLY A 63 -15.23 11.47 4.95
CA GLY A 63 -14.95 12.80 5.48
C GLY A 63 -16.16 13.43 6.14
N PRO A 64 -16.16 14.77 6.35
CA PRO A 64 -15.15 15.73 5.87
C PRO A 64 -13.80 15.65 6.60
N ASP A 65 -13.80 15.14 7.83
CA ASP A 65 -12.57 15.07 8.63
C ASP A 65 -11.76 13.82 8.30
N ARG A 66 -10.44 13.99 8.24
CA ARG A 66 -9.52 12.86 8.05
C ARG A 66 -9.37 12.08 9.36
N ILE A 67 -9.16 10.77 9.24
CA ILE A 67 -8.85 9.89 10.37
C ILE A 67 -7.37 9.97 10.72
N GLY A 68 -6.52 10.10 9.72
CA GLY A 68 -5.07 10.15 9.88
C GLY A 68 -4.41 8.80 9.68
N ILE A 69 -3.09 8.84 9.52
CA ILE A 69 -2.32 7.67 9.09
C ILE A 69 -2.37 6.51 10.09
N VAL A 70 -2.29 6.82 11.39
CA VAL A 70 -2.30 5.79 12.44
C VAL A 70 -3.62 5.04 12.46
N GLY A 71 -4.73 5.76 12.47
CA GLY A 71 -6.07 5.17 12.47
C GLY A 71 -6.33 4.36 11.20
N MET A 72 -5.81 4.82 10.07
CA MET A 72 -5.96 4.09 8.80
C MET A 72 -5.13 2.81 8.79
N PHE A 73 -3.91 2.82 9.31
CA PHE A 73 -3.14 1.59 9.43
C PHE A 73 -3.81 0.58 10.37
N ASP A 74 -4.35 1.03 11.49
CA ASP A 74 -5.11 0.16 12.39
C ASP A 74 -6.29 -0.49 11.67
N LYS A 75 -7.03 0.28 10.90
CA LYS A 75 -8.14 -0.24 10.12
C LYS A 75 -7.67 -1.24 9.06
N GLY A 76 -6.56 -0.95 8.41
CA GLY A 76 -5.98 -1.84 7.41
C GLY A 76 -5.54 -3.18 7.99
N ILE A 77 -4.92 -3.16 9.16
CA ILE A 77 -4.53 -4.39 9.86
C ILE A 77 -5.76 -5.24 10.17
N GLU A 78 -6.83 -4.61 10.63
CA GLU A 78 -8.10 -5.29 10.92
C GLU A 78 -8.70 -5.93 9.66
N MET A 79 -8.60 -5.28 8.51
CA MET A 79 -9.23 -5.71 7.26
C MET A 79 -8.38 -6.67 6.42
N ALA A 80 -7.08 -6.76 6.67
CA ALA A 80 -6.18 -7.58 5.87
C ALA A 80 -6.60 -9.05 5.88
N ARG A 81 -6.55 -9.69 4.71
CA ARG A 81 -6.97 -11.09 4.53
C ARG A 81 -5.81 -12.06 4.46
N THR A 82 -4.58 -11.59 4.60
CA THR A 82 -3.38 -12.43 4.60
C THR A 82 -2.67 -12.37 5.95
N ASP A 83 -1.81 -13.36 6.21
CA ASP A 83 -1.08 -13.42 7.49
C ASP A 83 0.09 -12.43 7.55
N ILE A 84 0.55 -11.96 6.41
CA ILE A 84 1.67 -11.03 6.31
C ILE A 84 1.14 -9.68 5.87
N ILE A 85 1.41 -8.66 6.67
CA ILE A 85 0.92 -7.31 6.44
C ILE A 85 2.11 -6.38 6.28
N MET A 86 2.08 -5.56 5.23
CA MET A 86 3.10 -4.56 4.95
C MET A 86 2.48 -3.17 5.04
N ALA A 87 2.96 -2.36 5.98
CA ALA A 87 2.64 -0.94 6.00
C ALA A 87 3.40 -0.26 4.85
N PHE A 88 2.66 0.34 3.92
CA PHE A 88 3.22 0.89 2.70
C PHE A 88 2.62 2.27 2.42
N HIS A 89 3.46 3.29 2.36
CA HIS A 89 2.99 4.65 2.10
C HIS A 89 2.61 4.82 0.63
N SER A 90 1.64 5.70 0.37
CA SER A 90 1.12 5.93 -0.98
C SER A 90 2.12 6.59 -1.92
N ASP A 91 3.22 7.13 -1.39
CA ASP A 91 4.30 7.76 -2.17
C ASP A 91 5.53 6.85 -2.33
N MET A 92 5.38 5.57 -2.09
CA MET A 92 6.45 4.58 -2.24
C MET A 92 6.24 3.72 -3.47
N VAL A 93 7.34 3.20 -4.00
CA VAL A 93 7.35 2.30 -5.16
C VAL A 93 8.07 1.02 -4.76
N ALA A 94 7.44 -0.12 -5.02
CA ALA A 94 8.05 -1.41 -4.77
C ALA A 94 9.04 -1.74 -5.89
N CYS A 95 10.29 -2.00 -5.52
CA CYS A 95 11.31 -2.41 -6.48
C CYS A 95 11.14 -3.86 -6.88
N LYS A 96 11.74 -4.24 -8.00
CA LYS A 96 11.72 -5.62 -8.48
C LYS A 96 12.19 -6.57 -7.37
N ASP A 97 11.47 -7.67 -7.19
CA ASP A 97 11.74 -8.71 -6.20
C ASP A 97 11.73 -8.23 -4.74
N PHE A 98 11.16 -7.04 -4.49
CA PHE A 98 11.02 -6.50 -3.15
C PHE A 98 10.36 -7.50 -2.20
N ASP A 99 9.25 -8.09 -2.64
CA ASP A 99 8.48 -9.07 -1.86
C ASP A 99 9.29 -10.33 -1.55
N ILE A 100 9.98 -10.87 -2.53
CA ILE A 100 10.80 -12.07 -2.38
C ILE A 100 11.91 -11.81 -1.36
N ASN A 101 12.58 -10.67 -1.48
CA ASN A 101 13.70 -10.32 -0.60
C ASN A 101 13.24 -10.09 0.85
N ILE A 102 12.11 -9.44 1.04
CA ILE A 102 11.52 -9.24 2.37
C ILE A 102 11.14 -10.58 3.01
N LEU A 103 10.46 -11.44 2.26
CA LEU A 103 9.98 -12.71 2.78
C LEU A 103 11.09 -13.68 3.19
N LYS A 104 12.27 -13.58 2.57
CA LYS A 104 13.44 -14.38 2.96
C LYS A 104 13.87 -14.17 4.41
N HIS A 105 13.66 -12.97 4.92
CA HIS A 105 14.15 -12.56 6.24
C HIS A 105 13.04 -12.51 7.29
N LEU A 106 11.81 -12.79 6.89
CA LEU A 106 10.67 -12.77 7.80
C LEU A 106 10.58 -14.07 8.59
N GLU A 107 10.62 -13.96 9.91
CA GLU A 107 10.38 -15.07 10.83
C GLU A 107 9.01 -14.92 11.48
N LYS A 108 8.35 -16.05 11.74
CA LYS A 108 7.04 -16.06 12.39
C LYS A 108 7.08 -15.32 13.72
N GLY A 109 6.12 -14.43 13.91
CA GLY A 109 5.98 -13.64 15.13
C GLY A 109 6.95 -12.47 15.24
N LYS A 110 7.72 -12.18 14.17
CA LYS A 110 8.65 -11.05 14.12
C LYS A 110 8.29 -10.09 13.00
N GLY A 111 8.63 -8.83 13.21
CA GLY A 111 8.54 -7.81 12.17
C GLY A 111 9.91 -7.53 11.57
N ILE A 112 9.91 -7.11 10.32
CA ILE A 112 11.11 -6.59 9.65
C ILE A 112 10.78 -5.27 8.99
N THR A 113 11.78 -4.44 8.83
CA THR A 113 11.64 -3.15 8.15
C THR A 113 12.46 -3.17 6.88
N GLY A 114 11.82 -2.84 5.76
CA GLY A 114 12.52 -2.62 4.51
C GLY A 114 13.22 -1.26 4.50
N THR A 115 14.36 -1.20 3.86
CA THR A 115 15.08 0.06 3.70
C THR A 115 14.56 0.80 2.49
N ARG A 116 14.28 2.08 2.68
CA ARG A 116 13.94 2.99 1.60
C ARG A 116 15.21 3.52 0.94
N VAL A 117 15.24 3.49 -0.38
CA VAL A 117 16.29 4.15 -1.15
C VAL A 117 15.70 5.42 -1.75
N GLU A 118 16.33 6.55 -1.48
CA GLU A 118 15.93 7.81 -2.06
C GLU A 118 16.87 8.18 -3.21
N PRO A 119 16.33 8.60 -4.35
CA PRO A 119 17.19 9.12 -5.39
C PRO A 119 17.85 10.43 -4.93
N PRO A 120 19.02 10.76 -5.43
CA PRO A 120 19.62 12.05 -5.12
C PRO A 120 18.71 13.18 -5.58
N LEU A 121 18.52 14.18 -4.72
CA LEU A 121 17.65 15.33 -5.02
C LEU A 121 18.23 16.23 -6.11
N HIS A 122 19.57 16.22 -6.26
CA HIS A 122 20.27 16.97 -7.29
C HIS A 122 21.38 16.11 -7.88
N PRO A 123 21.47 16.05 -9.21
CA PRO A 123 22.58 15.40 -9.88
C PRO A 123 23.78 16.35 -9.91
N ASP A 124 24.43 16.53 -8.80
CA ASP A 124 25.61 17.39 -8.73
C ASP A 124 26.85 16.67 -9.26
#